data_845d24ef7e726af92a26edfc8ea07bf9
#
_entry.id   845d24ef7e726af92a26edfc8ea07bf9
#
_cell.length_a   1.000
_cell.length_b   1.000
_cell.length_c   1.000
_cell.angle_alpha   90.00
_cell.angle_beta   90.00
_cell.angle_gamma   90.00
#
_symmetry.space_group_name_H-M   'P 1'
#
loop_
_entity.id
_entity.type
_entity.pdbx_description
1 polymer ?
#
loop_
_entity_poly.entity_id
_entity_poly.type
_entity_poly.pdbx_seq_one_letter_code
_entity_poly.pdbx_strand_id
1 'polypeptide(L)'
;MILVTGGTGLVGAHLLLHLVEQGENVRAMYRSTTSIEKTKNLFSLYNKFHLFEKIEWMEADILDIPSLEIAFQNIDFVYHCAALISFDPKDEEVIRKTNIEGTANIVNFCLAYKIK
;
A
#
# COMPACT_ATOMS: atom_id res chain seq x y z
N MET A 1 5.43 -3.23 13.14
CA MET A 1 5.38 -3.38 11.67
C MET A 1 4.60 -2.24 11.06
N ILE A 2 5.10 -1.72 9.95
CA ILE A 2 4.49 -0.63 9.20
C ILE A 2 3.69 -1.21 8.04
N LEU A 3 2.45 -0.76 7.86
CA LEU A 3 1.62 -1.12 6.71
C LEU A 3 1.66 0.00 5.69
N VAL A 4 1.91 -0.34 4.42
CA VAL A 4 1.88 0.61 3.30
C VAL A 4 0.80 0.18 2.32
N THR A 5 -0.16 1.05 2.05
CA THR A 5 -1.13 0.86 0.98
C THR A 5 -0.61 1.58 -0.27
N GLY A 6 -0.91 1.02 -1.45
CA GLY A 6 -0.44 1.64 -2.69
C GLY A 6 1.05 1.52 -2.93
N GLY A 7 1.70 0.49 -2.37
CA GLY A 7 3.14 0.28 -2.54
C GLY A 7 3.58 -0.04 -3.97
N THR A 8 2.65 -0.32 -4.86
CA THR A 8 2.93 -0.56 -6.27
C THR A 8 2.85 0.71 -7.12
N GLY A 9 2.34 1.82 -6.57
CA GLY A 9 2.36 3.12 -7.22
C GLY A 9 3.71 3.80 -7.09
N LEU A 10 3.91 4.89 -7.82
CA LEU A 10 5.20 5.59 -7.84
C LEU A 10 5.61 6.10 -6.45
N VAL A 11 4.70 6.80 -5.78
CA VAL A 11 4.97 7.36 -4.45
C VAL A 11 5.17 6.25 -3.42
N GLY A 12 4.26 5.26 -3.42
CA GLY A 12 4.34 4.16 -2.48
C GLY A 12 5.58 3.29 -2.66
N ALA A 13 6.00 3.05 -3.90
CA ALA A 13 7.20 2.28 -4.19
C ALA A 13 8.47 2.96 -3.67
N HIS A 14 8.59 4.28 -3.86
CA HIS A 14 9.71 5.05 -3.32
C HIS A 14 9.70 5.06 -1.79
N LEU A 15 8.51 5.17 -1.19
CA LEU A 15 8.37 5.10 0.26
C LEU A 15 8.81 3.74 0.80
N LEU A 16 8.42 2.65 0.15
CA LEU A 16 8.85 1.31 0.53
C LEU A 16 10.37 1.19 0.51
N LEU A 17 11.00 1.68 -0.56
CA LEU A 17 12.45 1.66 -0.67
C LEU A 17 13.10 2.41 0.49
N HIS A 18 12.60 3.59 0.80
CA HIS A 18 13.11 4.40 1.90
C HIS A 18 12.98 3.69 3.25
N LEU A 19 11.79 3.11 3.52
CA LEU A 19 11.53 2.44 4.80
C LEU A 19 12.41 1.22 5.01
N VAL A 20 12.57 0.38 3.98
CA VAL A 20 13.42 -0.81 4.11
C VAL A 20 14.90 -0.46 4.19
N GLU A 21 15.32 0.65 3.57
CA GLU A 21 16.70 1.15 3.74
C GLU A 21 16.96 1.59 5.17
N GLN A 22 15.93 2.08 5.87
CA GLN A 22 16.04 2.46 7.28
C GLN A 22 15.98 1.28 8.24
N GLY A 23 15.83 0.06 7.72
CA GLY A 23 15.74 -1.14 8.55
C GLY A 23 14.38 -1.39 9.16
N GLU A 24 13.33 -0.72 8.66
CA GLU A 24 11.97 -0.90 9.16
C GLU A 24 11.36 -2.20 8.66
N ASN A 25 10.50 -2.80 9.49
CA ASN A 25 9.69 -3.96 9.09
C ASN A 25 8.43 -3.45 8.41
N VAL A 26 8.23 -3.82 7.14
CA VAL A 26 7.17 -3.28 6.31
C VAL A 26 6.32 -4.38 5.70
N ARG A 27 5.01 -4.20 5.78
CA ARG A 27 4.01 -4.98 5.04
C ARG A 27 3.42 -4.07 3.99
N ALA A 28 3.39 -4.53 2.73
CA ALA A 28 2.82 -3.77 1.63
C ALA A 28 1.61 -4.50 1.05
N MET A 29 0.54 -3.77 0.82
CA MET A 29 -0.67 -4.31 0.18
C MET A 29 -0.56 -4.23 -1.33
N TYR A 30 -1.07 -5.24 -2.02
CA TYR A 30 -1.18 -5.24 -3.47
C TYR A 30 -2.54 -5.82 -3.89
N ARG A 31 -3.02 -5.42 -5.07
CA ARG A 31 -4.27 -5.94 -5.65
C ARG A 31 -4.01 -6.96 -6.74
N SER A 32 -2.91 -6.84 -7.46
CA SER A 32 -2.55 -7.72 -8.56
C SER A 32 -1.05 -8.04 -8.48
N THR A 33 -0.71 -9.31 -8.68
CA THR A 33 0.69 -9.75 -8.67
C THR A 33 1.53 -9.07 -9.75
N THR A 34 0.90 -8.71 -10.88
CA THR A 34 1.61 -8.01 -11.96
C THR A 34 2.05 -6.60 -11.54
N SER A 35 1.32 -5.95 -10.64
CA SER A 35 1.68 -4.61 -10.19
C SER A 35 2.90 -4.58 -9.27
N ILE A 36 3.23 -5.70 -8.62
CA ILE A 36 4.43 -5.83 -7.79
C ILE A 36 5.70 -5.66 -8.63
N GLU A 37 5.66 -6.08 -9.90
CA GLU A 37 6.81 -5.96 -10.80
C GLU A 37 7.29 -4.52 -10.96
N LYS A 38 6.39 -3.56 -10.89
CA LYS A 38 6.75 -2.14 -10.98
C LYS A 38 7.65 -1.72 -9.81
N THR A 39 7.31 -2.17 -8.61
CA THR A 39 8.11 -1.90 -7.41
C THR A 39 9.45 -2.64 -7.47
N LYS A 40 9.41 -3.90 -7.92
CA LYS A 40 10.62 -4.70 -8.11
C LYS A 40 11.59 -4.03 -9.08
N ASN A 41 11.08 -3.52 -10.20
CA ASN A 41 11.89 -2.81 -11.19
C ASN A 41 12.49 -1.53 -10.62
N LEU A 42 11.75 -0.80 -9.80
CA LEU A 42 12.25 0.39 -9.14
C LEU A 42 13.43 0.06 -8.22
N PHE A 43 13.31 -0.98 -7.41
CA PHE A 43 14.38 -1.41 -6.52
C PHE A 43 15.63 -1.84 -7.31
N SER A 44 15.44 -2.52 -8.44
CA SER A 44 16.55 -2.91 -9.32
C SER A 44 17.24 -1.69 -9.93
N LEU A 45 16.45 -0.67 -10.31
CA LEU A 45 16.99 0.56 -10.89
C LEU A 45 17.97 1.27 -9.94
N TYR A 46 17.70 1.22 -8.64
CA TYR A 46 18.56 1.82 -7.62
C TYR A 46 19.58 0.85 -7.05
N ASN A 47 19.75 -0.32 -7.65
CA ASN A 47 20.65 -1.38 -7.15
C ASN A 47 20.32 -1.81 -5.71
N LYS A 48 19.04 -1.80 -5.36
CA LYS A 48 18.53 -2.15 -4.02
C LYS A 48 17.64 -3.39 -4.04
N PHE A 49 17.77 -4.23 -5.05
CA PHE A 49 16.94 -5.42 -5.19
C PHE A 49 16.99 -6.33 -3.95
N HIS A 50 18.13 -6.41 -3.30
CA HIS A 50 18.27 -7.22 -2.09
C HIS A 50 17.35 -6.77 -0.95
N LEU A 51 16.92 -5.50 -0.94
CA LEU A 51 15.98 -4.99 0.04
C LEU A 51 14.53 -5.30 -0.32
N PHE A 52 14.24 -5.56 -1.59
CA PHE A 52 12.89 -5.91 -2.04
C PHE A 52 12.37 -7.15 -1.32
N GLU A 53 13.23 -8.14 -1.08
CA GLU A 53 12.86 -9.39 -0.42
C GLU A 53 12.48 -9.20 1.07
N LYS A 54 12.79 -8.07 1.64
CA LYS A 54 12.46 -7.75 3.04
C LYS A 54 11.03 -7.24 3.20
N ILE A 55 10.33 -6.96 2.11
CA ILE A 55 8.94 -6.50 2.15
C ILE A 55 8.03 -7.72 2.27
N GLU A 56 7.12 -7.68 3.25
CA GLU A 56 6.05 -8.67 3.35
C GLU A 56 4.89 -8.22 2.46
N TRP A 57 4.70 -8.88 1.34
CA TRP A 57 3.60 -8.57 0.43
C TRP A 57 2.34 -9.31 0.83
N MET A 58 1.20 -8.60 0.86
CA MET A 58 -0.09 -9.17 1.20
C MET A 58 -1.14 -8.70 0.23
N GLU A 59 -1.89 -9.64 -0.36
CA GLU A 59 -3.00 -9.31 -1.23
C GLU A 59 -4.15 -8.73 -0.40
N ALA A 60 -4.54 -7.49 -0.69
CA ALA A 60 -5.63 -6.82 -0.01
C ALA A 60 -6.15 -5.66 -0.85
N ASP A 61 -7.42 -5.35 -0.65
CA ASP A 61 -8.08 -4.23 -1.34
C ASP A 61 -8.66 -3.30 -0.27
N ILE A 62 -8.44 -2.00 -0.43
CA ILE A 62 -8.95 -0.99 0.52
C ILE A 62 -10.47 -0.97 0.61
N LEU A 63 -11.16 -1.56 -0.38
CA LEU A 63 -12.63 -1.69 -0.38
C LEU A 63 -13.10 -3.03 0.18
N ASP A 64 -12.20 -3.97 0.45
CA ASP A 64 -12.54 -5.29 0.95
C ASP A 64 -12.22 -5.39 2.45
N ILE A 65 -13.26 -5.27 3.27
CA ILE A 65 -13.10 -5.26 4.72
C ILE A 65 -12.42 -6.53 5.26
N PRO A 66 -12.80 -7.77 4.85
CA PRO A 66 -12.12 -8.96 5.34
C PRO A 66 -10.62 -8.99 5.06
N SER A 67 -10.19 -8.50 3.88
CA SER A 67 -8.75 -8.47 3.56
C SER A 67 -8.01 -7.45 4.42
N LEU A 68 -8.66 -6.32 4.75
CA LEU A 68 -8.07 -5.31 5.62
C LEU A 68 -7.90 -5.82 7.05
N GLU A 69 -8.84 -6.61 7.56
CA GLU A 69 -8.72 -7.20 8.90
C GLU A 69 -7.45 -8.04 9.02
N ILE A 70 -7.11 -8.79 7.98
CA ILE A 70 -5.89 -9.58 7.95
C ILE A 70 -4.65 -8.68 7.82
N ALA A 71 -4.72 -7.70 6.93
CA ALA A 71 -3.58 -6.81 6.65
C ALA A 71 -3.20 -5.95 7.86
N PHE A 72 -4.16 -5.59 8.72
CA PHE A 72 -3.91 -4.73 9.88
C PHE A 72 -3.41 -5.47 11.11
N GLN A 73 -3.30 -6.79 11.07
CA GLN A 73 -2.81 -7.54 12.24
C GLN A 73 -1.34 -7.21 12.51
N ASN A 74 -1.03 -6.88 13.77
CA ASN A 74 0.32 -6.55 14.24
C ASN A 74 0.91 -5.28 13.60
N ILE A 75 0.06 -4.35 13.17
CA ILE A 75 0.48 -3.09 12.57
C ILE A 75 0.52 -1.99 13.62
N ASP A 76 1.60 -1.22 13.63
CA ASP A 76 1.83 -0.10 14.53
C ASP A 76 1.65 1.25 13.85
N PHE A 77 1.88 1.31 12.54
CA PHE A 77 1.86 2.55 11.78
C PHE A 77 1.40 2.28 10.35
N VAL A 78 0.70 3.23 9.74
CA VAL A 78 0.17 3.10 8.38
C VAL A 78 0.55 4.31 7.53
N TYR A 79 1.06 4.04 6.32
CA TYR A 79 1.18 5.03 5.26
C TYR A 79 0.17 4.68 4.17
N HIS A 80 -0.78 5.57 3.94
CA HIS A 80 -1.84 5.36 2.96
C HIS A 80 -1.52 6.09 1.67
N CYS A 81 -1.02 5.34 0.68
CA CYS A 81 -0.65 5.87 -0.63
C CYS A 81 -1.58 5.37 -1.75
N ALA A 82 -2.53 4.49 -1.42
CA ALA A 82 -3.42 3.92 -2.43
C ALA A 82 -4.43 4.96 -2.91
N ALA A 83 -4.46 5.18 -4.22
CA ALA A 83 -5.45 6.03 -4.87
C ALA A 83 -5.58 5.61 -6.33
N LEU A 84 -6.78 5.77 -6.90
CA LEU A 84 -6.98 5.61 -8.33
C LEU A 84 -6.77 6.95 -9.00
N ILE A 85 -6.14 6.92 -10.17
CA ILE A 85 -5.92 8.10 -11.01
C ILE A 85 -6.35 7.76 -12.44
N SER A 86 -7.16 8.62 -13.04
CA SER A 86 -7.54 8.52 -14.44
C SER A 86 -7.81 9.92 -14.99
N PHE A 87 -7.52 10.11 -16.26
CA PHE A 87 -7.83 11.35 -16.98
C PHE A 87 -9.12 11.27 -17.78
N ASP A 88 -9.82 10.12 -17.74
CA ASP A 88 -11.09 9.94 -18.41
C ASP A 88 -12.24 10.50 -17.55
N PRO A 89 -13.02 11.50 -18.03
CA PRO A 89 -14.13 12.05 -17.25
C PRO A 89 -15.19 11.02 -16.85
N LYS A 90 -15.30 9.91 -17.57
CA LYS A 90 -16.25 8.83 -17.24
C LYS A 90 -15.87 8.13 -15.93
N ASP A 91 -14.59 8.15 -15.56
CA ASP A 91 -14.09 7.47 -14.37
C ASP A 91 -14.13 8.34 -13.12
N GLU A 92 -14.43 9.64 -13.26
CA GLU A 92 -14.35 10.59 -12.17
C GLU A 92 -15.15 10.18 -10.93
N GLU A 93 -16.40 9.77 -11.14
CA GLU A 93 -17.28 9.37 -10.03
C GLU A 93 -16.80 8.08 -9.37
N VAL A 94 -16.40 7.09 -10.16
CA VAL A 94 -15.90 5.82 -9.66
C VAL A 94 -14.61 6.03 -8.86
N ILE A 95 -13.69 6.84 -9.39
CA ILE A 95 -12.42 7.14 -8.72
C ILE A 95 -12.66 7.88 -7.42
N ARG A 96 -13.51 8.89 -7.43
CA ARG A 96 -13.84 9.66 -6.23
C ARG A 96 -14.43 8.77 -5.15
N LYS A 97 -15.41 7.92 -5.53
CA LYS A 97 -16.04 6.99 -4.61
C LYS A 97 -15.03 6.00 -4.02
N THR A 98 -14.20 5.39 -4.87
CA THR A 98 -13.19 4.43 -4.42
C THR A 98 -12.19 5.08 -3.48
N ASN A 99 -11.70 6.27 -3.80
CA ASN A 99 -10.74 6.97 -2.96
C ASN A 99 -11.33 7.37 -1.62
N ILE A 100 -12.58 7.86 -1.61
CA ILE A 100 -13.26 8.25 -0.37
C ILE A 100 -13.57 7.04 0.49
N GLU A 101 -14.19 6.01 -0.06
CA GLU A 101 -14.55 4.81 0.70
C GLU A 101 -13.31 4.05 1.17
N GLY A 102 -12.32 3.90 0.31
CA GLY A 102 -11.07 3.23 0.65
C GLY A 102 -10.34 3.93 1.77
N THR A 103 -10.20 5.24 1.70
CA THR A 103 -9.55 6.04 2.73
C THR A 103 -10.34 5.98 4.04
N ALA A 104 -11.68 6.04 3.97
CA ALA A 104 -12.53 5.91 5.15
C ALA A 104 -12.32 4.55 5.83
N ASN A 105 -12.23 3.47 5.05
CA ASN A 105 -11.95 2.14 5.59
C ASN A 105 -10.61 2.09 6.31
N ILE A 106 -9.57 2.64 5.71
CA ILE A 106 -8.23 2.68 6.32
C ILE A 106 -8.26 3.48 7.63
N VAL A 107 -8.91 4.65 7.64
CA VAL A 107 -9.03 5.47 8.85
C VAL A 107 -9.78 4.72 9.95
N ASN A 108 -10.88 4.05 9.60
CA ASN A 108 -11.67 3.28 10.57
C ASN A 108 -10.86 2.15 11.18
N PHE A 109 -10.05 1.44 10.38
CA PHE A 109 -9.17 0.39 10.91
C PHE A 109 -8.08 0.98 11.80
N CYS A 110 -7.51 2.12 11.44
CA CYS A 110 -6.52 2.79 12.28
C CYS A 110 -7.11 3.16 13.64
N LEU A 111 -8.34 3.67 13.67
CA LEU A 111 -9.03 4.00 14.93
C LEU A 111 -9.34 2.76 15.74
N ALA A 112 -9.86 1.71 15.09
CA ALA A 112 -10.24 0.46 15.77
C ALA A 112 -9.03 -0.25 16.40
N TYR A 113 -7.88 -0.20 15.75
CA TYR A 113 -6.66 -0.87 16.21
C TYR A 113 -5.70 0.09 16.93
N LYS A 114 -6.12 1.33 17.17
CA LYS A 114 -5.32 2.37 17.87
C LYS A 114 -3.96 2.60 17.19
N ILE A 115 -3.97 2.63 15.87
CA ILE A 115 -2.77 2.85 15.06
C ILE A 115 -2.52 4.34 14.87
N LYS A 116 -1.26 4.70 14.81
CA LYS A 116 -0.83 6.08 14.60
C LYS A 116 -0.66 6.44 13.13
#